data_737b7ac1db51b38292b626dd7e777a08
#
_entry.id   737b7ac1db51b38292b626dd7e777a08
#
_cell.length_a   1.000
_cell.length_b   1.000
_cell.length_c   1.000
_cell.angle_alpha   90.00
_cell.angle_beta   90.00
_cell.angle_gamma   90.00
#
_symmetry.space_group_name_H-M   'P 1'
#
loop_
_entity.id
_entity.type
_entity.pdbx_description
1 polymer ?
#
loop_
_entity_poly.entity_id
_entity_poly.type
_entity_poly.pdbx_seq_one_letter_code
_entity_poly.pdbx_strand_id
1 'polypeptide(L)'
;RNRSSAASDVYKRQVSTTSQFNGEKILDGTFINKTIQLGMEEGERLSISVPSIAADQIGAYAYTGNGTAAAAAAVTPAANGLTANEDVTIVGPLGTAITTAEAADSAKQTVNRINAVTSQTGVSATAQTYAQLSSTSAVGESYTIKINGISSGNFTISSSSVEDAVRAINSVAGSTGVTATSTSDGKVLMFDSDGDDITIENDAAGTSLRLQKMDYSGTDTVGTAVALATTGGTDASRVSGAIKAVSSDPFTITQAGTDAGNTA
;
A
#
# COMPACT_ATOMS: atom_id res chain seq x y z
N ARG A 1 37.57 -15.83 5.77
CA ARG A 1 36.24 -16.34 5.38
C ARG A 1 35.34 -15.36 4.61
N ASN A 2 35.66 -14.04 4.57
CA ASN A 2 34.80 -13.01 3.93
C ASN A 2 34.97 -12.84 2.40
N ARG A 3 36.01 -13.36 1.76
CA ARG A 3 36.26 -13.11 0.34
C ARG A 3 35.36 -13.93 -0.61
N SER A 4 34.92 -15.10 -0.19
CA SER A 4 34.00 -15.94 -0.96
C SER A 4 32.56 -15.38 -0.99
N SER A 5 32.11 -14.76 0.08
CA SER A 5 30.80 -14.14 0.18
C SER A 5 30.69 -12.90 -0.71
N ALA A 6 31.67 -11.99 -0.66
CA ALA A 6 31.69 -10.79 -1.47
C ALA A 6 31.71 -11.07 -2.98
N ALA A 7 32.47 -12.09 -3.42
CA ALA A 7 32.49 -12.48 -4.83
C ALA A 7 31.14 -13.07 -5.29
N SER A 8 30.48 -13.84 -4.43
CA SER A 8 29.14 -14.38 -4.68
C SER A 8 28.11 -13.25 -4.80
N ASP A 9 28.20 -12.24 -3.96
CA ASP A 9 27.26 -11.11 -3.96
C ASP A 9 27.43 -10.21 -5.19
N VAL A 10 28.67 -9.99 -5.63
CA VAL A 10 28.95 -9.29 -6.90
C VAL A 10 28.34 -10.05 -8.07
N TYR A 11 28.50 -11.37 -8.12
CA TYR A 11 27.93 -12.18 -9.21
C TYR A 11 26.40 -12.19 -9.19
N LYS A 12 25.78 -12.31 -8.03
CA LYS A 12 24.32 -12.22 -7.89
C LYS A 12 23.78 -10.86 -8.34
N ARG A 13 24.42 -9.77 -7.94
CA ARG A 13 24.07 -8.43 -8.42
C ARG A 13 24.21 -8.29 -9.93
N GLN A 14 25.26 -8.84 -10.50
CA GLN A 14 25.45 -8.82 -11.95
C GLN A 14 24.33 -9.56 -12.66
N VAL A 15 23.97 -10.76 -12.21
CA VAL A 15 22.87 -11.56 -12.80
C VAL A 15 21.53 -10.79 -12.68
N SER A 16 21.23 -10.21 -11.50
CA SER A 16 19.98 -9.50 -11.31
C SER A 16 19.85 -8.25 -12.20
N THR A 17 20.95 -7.54 -12.46
CA THR A 17 20.94 -6.30 -13.23
C THR A 17 21.12 -6.50 -14.75
N THR A 18 21.64 -7.65 -15.17
CA THR A 18 21.91 -7.92 -16.60
C THR A 18 20.90 -8.86 -17.25
N SER A 19 20.14 -9.63 -16.46
CA SER A 19 19.13 -10.55 -17.00
C SER A 19 17.99 -9.80 -17.67
N GLN A 20 17.83 -10.02 -18.95
CA GLN A 20 16.81 -9.36 -19.77
C GLN A 20 16.01 -10.39 -20.57
N PHE A 21 14.74 -10.09 -20.76
CA PHE A 21 13.87 -10.77 -21.69
C PHE A 21 13.23 -9.75 -22.62
N ASN A 22 13.42 -9.91 -23.91
CA ASN A 22 12.90 -9.00 -24.93
C ASN A 22 13.29 -7.52 -24.71
N GLY A 23 14.50 -7.26 -24.19
CA GLY A 23 15.00 -5.92 -23.92
C GLY A 23 14.55 -5.30 -22.58
N GLU A 24 13.67 -5.98 -21.84
CA GLU A 24 13.26 -5.58 -20.50
C GLU A 24 13.98 -6.39 -19.42
N LYS A 25 14.40 -5.72 -18.36
CA LYS A 25 15.00 -6.37 -17.18
C LYS A 25 13.91 -7.10 -16.40
N ILE A 26 14.18 -8.36 -16.05
CA ILE A 26 13.17 -9.21 -15.41
C ILE A 26 13.49 -9.57 -13.95
N LEU A 27 14.70 -9.30 -13.47
CA LEU A 27 15.18 -9.74 -12.16
C LEU A 27 15.63 -8.60 -11.25
N ASP A 28 15.51 -7.36 -11.68
CA ASP A 28 15.91 -6.18 -10.91
C ASP A 28 14.75 -5.53 -10.09
N GLY A 29 13.54 -6.14 -10.17
CA GLY A 29 12.35 -5.65 -9.49
C GLY A 29 11.55 -4.61 -10.26
N THR A 30 11.95 -4.27 -11.49
CA THR A 30 11.18 -3.35 -12.35
C THR A 30 10.09 -4.06 -13.17
N PHE A 31 10.12 -5.40 -13.22
CA PHE A 31 9.15 -6.21 -13.94
C PHE A 31 7.88 -6.43 -13.08
N ILE A 32 7.11 -5.35 -12.90
CA ILE A 32 5.91 -5.32 -12.04
C ILE A 32 4.69 -5.02 -12.91
N ASN A 33 3.57 -5.74 -12.64
CA ASN A 33 2.27 -5.53 -13.28
C ASN A 33 2.31 -5.54 -14.82
N LYS A 34 3.20 -6.35 -15.40
CA LYS A 34 3.20 -6.56 -16.86
C LYS A 34 2.00 -7.39 -17.26
N THR A 35 1.12 -6.80 -18.05
CA THR A 35 -0.11 -7.46 -18.50
C THR A 35 0.12 -8.21 -19.80
N ILE A 36 -0.25 -9.48 -19.83
CA ILE A 36 -0.29 -10.31 -21.04
C ILE A 36 -1.75 -10.54 -21.40
N GLN A 37 -2.11 -10.25 -22.65
CA GLN A 37 -3.43 -10.60 -23.18
C GLN A 37 -3.48 -12.12 -23.41
N LEU A 38 -4.41 -12.82 -22.77
CA LEU A 38 -4.55 -14.28 -22.86
C LEU A 38 -5.56 -14.73 -23.92
N GLY A 39 -6.45 -13.86 -24.33
CA GLY A 39 -7.53 -14.20 -25.26
C GLY A 39 -7.90 -13.08 -26.21
N MET A 40 -8.91 -13.32 -27.05
CA MET A 40 -9.41 -12.37 -28.05
C MET A 40 -10.46 -11.40 -27.47
N GLU A 41 -10.92 -11.66 -26.25
CA GLU A 41 -11.94 -10.84 -25.56
C GLU A 41 -11.29 -9.74 -24.71
N GLU A 42 -11.93 -8.58 -24.67
CA GLU A 42 -11.49 -7.45 -23.85
C GLU A 42 -11.67 -7.81 -22.36
N GLY A 43 -10.56 -7.83 -21.59
CA GLY A 43 -10.57 -8.19 -20.17
C GLY A 43 -9.81 -9.47 -19.82
N GLU A 44 -9.50 -10.34 -20.78
CA GLU A 44 -8.69 -11.55 -20.53
C GLU A 44 -7.19 -11.20 -20.45
N ARG A 45 -6.79 -10.62 -19.32
CA ARG A 45 -5.41 -10.18 -19.06
C ARG A 45 -4.83 -10.91 -17.86
N LEU A 46 -3.59 -11.36 -17.99
CA LEU A 46 -2.79 -11.87 -16.88
C LEU A 46 -1.75 -10.81 -16.51
N SER A 47 -1.75 -10.40 -15.25
CA SER A 47 -0.69 -9.55 -14.70
C SER A 47 0.42 -10.43 -14.14
N ILE A 48 1.66 -10.19 -14.57
CA ILE A 48 2.84 -10.88 -14.08
C ILE A 48 3.75 -9.88 -13.40
N SER A 49 4.19 -10.22 -12.17
CA SER A 49 5.19 -9.46 -11.42
C SER A 49 6.31 -10.40 -11.01
N VAL A 50 7.55 -9.99 -11.26
CA VAL A 50 8.73 -10.71 -10.81
C VAL A 50 9.46 -9.86 -9.78
N PRO A 51 9.59 -10.32 -8.53
CA PRO A 51 10.32 -9.58 -7.51
C PRO A 51 11.82 -9.53 -7.85
N SER A 52 12.51 -8.55 -7.29
CA SER A 52 13.97 -8.46 -7.42
C SER A 52 14.65 -9.66 -6.78
N ILE A 53 15.63 -10.24 -7.48
CA ILE A 53 16.55 -11.24 -6.94
C ILE A 53 17.94 -10.65 -6.64
N ALA A 54 18.05 -9.33 -6.57
CA ALA A 54 19.30 -8.68 -6.19
C ALA A 54 19.74 -9.15 -4.78
N ALA A 55 21.03 -9.23 -4.56
CA ALA A 55 21.59 -9.80 -3.32
C ALA A 55 21.19 -9.00 -2.05
N ASP A 56 20.86 -7.73 -2.22
CA ASP A 56 20.32 -6.82 -1.22
C ASP A 56 18.81 -7.00 -0.96
N GLN A 57 18.13 -7.73 -1.83
CA GLN A 57 16.70 -8.07 -1.69
C GLN A 57 16.48 -9.51 -1.24
N ILE A 58 17.49 -10.39 -1.40
CA ILE A 58 17.44 -11.79 -0.98
C ILE A 58 18.19 -11.95 0.33
N GLY A 59 17.45 -12.15 1.42
CA GLY A 59 18.02 -12.30 2.77
C GLY A 59 18.42 -10.97 3.42
N ALA A 60 17.82 -9.86 2.96
CA ALA A 60 17.96 -8.58 3.60
C ALA A 60 17.22 -8.54 4.95
N TYR A 61 17.74 -7.76 5.88
CA TYR A 61 16.97 -7.34 7.05
C TYR A 61 15.81 -6.50 6.57
N ALA A 62 14.60 -6.86 6.95
CA ALA A 62 13.40 -6.16 6.56
C ALA A 62 12.64 -5.71 7.81
N TYR A 63 12.12 -4.51 7.74
CA TYR A 63 11.23 -3.93 8.73
C TYR A 63 9.95 -3.49 8.03
N THR A 64 8.79 -3.81 8.60
CA THR A 64 7.49 -3.44 8.04
C THR A 64 6.73 -2.61 9.06
N GLY A 65 6.44 -1.36 8.72
CA GLY A 65 5.56 -0.47 9.46
C GLY A 65 4.18 -0.46 8.81
N ASN A 66 3.19 -0.99 9.51
CA ASN A 66 1.82 -1.04 8.97
C ASN A 66 1.07 0.30 9.09
N GLY A 67 1.63 1.29 9.79
CA GLY A 67 0.95 2.54 10.07
C GLY A 67 -0.26 2.36 11.02
N THR A 68 -1.05 3.41 11.17
CA THR A 68 -2.25 3.41 12.03
C THR A 68 -3.39 2.62 11.40
N ALA A 69 -4.31 2.10 12.22
CA ALA A 69 -5.57 1.53 11.77
C ALA A 69 -6.37 2.55 10.93
N ALA A 70 -7.42 2.09 10.24
CA ALA A 70 -8.33 2.99 9.55
C ALA A 70 -8.82 4.07 10.51
N ALA A 71 -8.81 5.33 10.06
CA ALA A 71 -9.29 6.44 10.85
C ALA A 71 -10.75 6.24 11.23
N ALA A 72 -11.14 6.68 12.42
CA ALA A 72 -12.55 6.68 12.80
C ALA A 72 -13.36 7.46 11.76
N ALA A 73 -14.57 6.97 11.45
CA ALA A 73 -15.42 7.61 10.46
C ALA A 73 -15.82 9.03 10.91
N ALA A 74 -15.86 9.94 9.95
CA ALA A 74 -16.18 11.36 10.11
C ALA A 74 -16.98 11.86 8.90
N VAL A 75 -17.41 13.12 8.90
CA VAL A 75 -18.10 13.74 7.76
C VAL A 75 -17.18 13.89 6.54
N THR A 76 -15.89 14.10 6.78
CA THR A 76 -14.84 14.18 5.76
C THR A 76 -13.69 13.27 6.17
N PRO A 77 -12.89 12.75 5.21
CA PRO A 77 -11.75 11.91 5.56
C PRO A 77 -10.82 12.63 6.55
N ALA A 78 -10.60 12.03 7.71
CA ALA A 78 -9.70 12.57 8.72
C ALA A 78 -8.28 12.70 8.15
N ALA A 79 -7.44 13.56 8.75
CA ALA A 79 -6.02 13.58 8.47
C ALA A 79 -5.37 12.24 8.86
N ASN A 80 -4.24 11.89 8.26
CA ASN A 80 -3.54 10.64 8.57
C ASN A 80 -2.81 10.65 9.93
N GLY A 81 -2.85 11.76 10.65
CA GLY A 81 -2.26 11.89 11.98
C GLY A 81 -0.79 12.29 11.98
N LEU A 82 -0.12 12.30 10.84
CA LEU A 82 1.27 12.74 10.78
C LEU A 82 1.37 14.25 10.91
N THR A 83 2.16 14.72 11.87
CA THR A 83 2.42 16.14 12.09
C THR A 83 3.73 16.58 11.46
N ALA A 84 3.86 17.87 11.17
CA ALA A 84 5.11 18.41 10.63
C ALA A 84 6.24 18.38 11.67
N ASN A 85 7.49 18.31 11.20
CA ASN A 85 8.71 18.32 12.00
C ASN A 85 8.91 17.09 12.89
N GLU A 86 8.33 15.96 12.52
CA GLU A 86 8.65 14.67 13.14
C GLU A 86 9.90 14.10 12.47
N ASP A 87 10.99 14.05 13.20
CA ASP A 87 12.25 13.53 12.70
C ASP A 87 12.23 12.00 12.68
N VAL A 88 12.53 11.44 11.52
CA VAL A 88 12.78 10.01 11.34
C VAL A 88 14.29 9.79 11.28
N THR A 89 14.83 9.18 12.31
CA THR A 89 16.25 8.81 12.38
C THR A 89 16.43 7.39 11.84
N ILE A 90 17.29 7.25 10.85
CA ILE A 90 17.63 5.99 10.20
C ILE A 90 19.08 5.68 10.52
N VAL A 91 19.33 4.59 11.24
CA VAL A 91 20.67 4.07 11.52
C VAL A 91 20.85 2.80 10.71
N GLY A 92 21.67 2.85 9.69
CA GLY A 92 21.94 1.73 8.80
C GLY A 92 23.42 1.39 8.70
N PRO A 93 23.78 0.40 7.88
CA PRO A 93 25.16 -0.10 7.78
C PRO A 93 26.17 0.92 7.24
N LEU A 94 25.75 1.92 6.50
CA LEU A 94 26.63 2.95 5.96
C LEU A 94 26.74 4.19 6.85
N GLY A 95 25.79 4.38 7.77
CA GLY A 95 25.78 5.52 8.67
C GLY A 95 24.37 5.87 9.17
N THR A 96 24.26 7.06 9.75
CA THR A 96 23.01 7.59 10.29
C THR A 96 22.59 8.82 9.49
N ALA A 97 21.30 8.91 9.18
CA ALA A 97 20.68 10.09 8.60
C ALA A 97 19.36 10.41 9.31
N ILE A 98 18.98 11.66 9.29
CA ILE A 98 17.71 12.16 9.80
C ILE A 98 16.93 12.74 8.62
N THR A 99 15.66 12.37 8.53
CA THR A 99 14.69 12.97 7.59
C THR A 99 13.55 13.56 8.39
N THR A 100 13.04 14.71 7.98
CA THR A 100 11.94 15.38 8.66
C THR A 100 10.66 15.18 7.88
N ALA A 101 9.60 14.68 8.55
CA ALA A 101 8.29 14.52 7.96
C ALA A 101 7.56 15.85 7.84
N GLU A 102 6.78 16.00 6.77
CA GLU A 102 5.82 17.09 6.61
C GLU A 102 4.45 16.67 7.13
N ALA A 103 3.62 17.65 7.47
CA ALA A 103 2.24 17.36 7.90
C ALA A 103 1.47 16.64 6.79
N ALA A 104 0.75 15.58 7.16
CA ALA A 104 -0.05 14.76 6.26
C ALA A 104 0.73 14.04 5.15
N ASP A 105 2.05 13.84 5.29
CA ASP A 105 2.80 12.97 4.39
C ASP A 105 2.16 11.58 4.34
N SER A 106 1.93 11.04 3.14
CA SER A 106 1.55 9.64 2.96
C SER A 106 2.77 8.72 3.13
N ALA A 107 2.55 7.42 3.17
CA ALA A 107 3.65 6.45 3.20
C ALA A 107 4.59 6.61 1.99
N LYS A 108 4.08 6.99 0.83
CA LYS A 108 4.86 7.33 -0.38
C LYS A 108 5.84 8.46 -0.12
N GLN A 109 5.40 9.59 0.47
CA GLN A 109 6.28 10.71 0.76
C GLN A 109 7.34 10.33 1.79
N THR A 110 6.95 9.60 2.83
CA THR A 110 7.89 9.08 3.84
C THR A 110 8.95 8.18 3.20
N VAL A 111 8.56 7.26 2.33
CA VAL A 111 9.50 6.40 1.58
C VAL A 111 10.42 7.20 0.68
N ASN A 112 9.92 8.23 -0.01
CA ASN A 112 10.76 9.09 -0.82
C ASN A 112 11.84 9.79 0.01
N ARG A 113 11.53 10.20 1.24
CA ARG A 113 12.49 10.80 2.18
C ARG A 113 13.52 9.78 2.66
N ILE A 114 13.10 8.56 3.00
CA ILE A 114 14.02 7.46 3.37
C ILE A 114 14.95 7.14 2.20
N ASN A 115 14.43 7.02 1.00
CA ASN A 115 15.20 6.68 -0.18
C ASN A 115 16.16 7.80 -0.62
N ALA A 116 15.87 9.05 -0.30
CA ALA A 116 16.78 10.18 -0.55
C ALA A 116 18.10 10.07 0.25
N VAL A 117 18.09 9.36 1.37
CA VAL A 117 19.27 9.15 2.23
C VAL A 117 19.82 7.72 2.17
N THR A 118 19.37 6.89 1.23
CA THR A 118 19.85 5.50 1.07
C THR A 118 21.36 5.42 0.86
N SER A 119 21.96 6.35 0.13
CA SER A 119 23.42 6.39 -0.07
C SER A 119 24.21 6.64 1.22
N GLN A 120 23.58 7.23 2.24
CA GLN A 120 24.20 7.51 3.54
C GLN A 120 23.92 6.40 4.55
N THR A 121 22.77 5.75 4.45
CA THR A 121 22.31 4.77 5.45
C THR A 121 22.45 3.32 4.99
N GLY A 122 22.37 3.05 3.69
CA GLY A 122 22.27 1.69 3.13
C GLY A 122 20.88 1.08 3.31
N VAL A 123 19.87 1.88 3.72
CA VAL A 123 18.49 1.46 3.89
C VAL A 123 17.66 1.99 2.72
N SER A 124 16.87 1.13 2.11
CA SER A 124 15.86 1.50 1.10
C SER A 124 14.48 1.12 1.59
N ALA A 125 13.45 1.78 1.07
CA ALA A 125 12.07 1.52 1.48
C ALA A 125 11.12 1.51 0.28
N THR A 126 9.99 0.82 0.45
CA THR A 126 8.85 0.81 -0.46
C THR A 126 7.57 1.02 0.33
N ALA A 127 6.58 1.66 -0.30
CA ALA A 127 5.27 1.87 0.30
C ALA A 127 4.19 1.24 -0.57
N GLN A 128 3.11 0.84 0.06
CA GLN A 128 1.87 0.44 -0.61
C GLN A 128 0.72 0.54 0.37
N THR A 129 -0.49 0.69 -0.16
CA THR A 129 -1.69 0.83 0.67
C THR A 129 -2.70 -0.24 0.28
N TYR A 130 -3.09 -1.03 1.28
CA TYR A 130 -4.18 -1.97 1.16
C TYR A 130 -5.34 -1.58 2.07
N ALA A 131 -6.53 -1.58 1.51
CA ALA A 131 -7.78 -1.38 2.24
C ALA A 131 -8.78 -2.45 1.83
N GLN A 132 -9.59 -2.91 2.77
CA GLN A 132 -10.65 -3.87 2.50
C GLN A 132 -12.00 -3.19 2.69
N LEU A 133 -12.84 -3.23 1.66
CA LEU A 133 -14.22 -2.76 1.70
C LEU A 133 -15.16 -3.97 1.76
N SER A 134 -16.15 -3.92 2.64
CA SER A 134 -17.13 -5.01 2.81
C SER A 134 -18.50 -4.46 3.17
N SER A 135 -19.53 -5.27 3.01
CA SER A 135 -20.87 -4.99 3.51
C SER A 135 -21.27 -6.02 4.55
N THR A 136 -21.97 -5.57 5.60
CA THR A 136 -22.57 -6.47 6.60
C THR A 136 -23.98 -6.92 6.21
N SER A 137 -24.58 -6.35 5.17
CA SER A 137 -25.89 -6.72 4.67
C SER A 137 -25.83 -8.00 3.83
N ALA A 138 -26.70 -8.94 4.11
CA ALA A 138 -26.88 -10.15 3.28
C ALA A 138 -27.64 -9.83 1.97
N VAL A 139 -28.39 -8.73 1.94
CA VAL A 139 -29.11 -8.26 0.76
C VAL A 139 -28.25 -7.21 0.05
N GLY A 140 -28.25 -7.23 -1.28
CA GLY A 140 -27.57 -6.21 -2.08
C GLY A 140 -28.10 -4.81 -1.77
N GLU A 141 -27.22 -3.93 -1.30
CA GLU A 141 -27.51 -2.52 -1.09
C GLU A 141 -26.77 -1.68 -2.14
N SER A 142 -27.40 -0.60 -2.54
CA SER A 142 -26.85 0.30 -3.56
C SER A 142 -26.03 1.42 -2.91
N TYR A 143 -24.80 1.61 -3.39
CA TYR A 143 -23.88 2.62 -2.90
C TYR A 143 -23.28 3.43 -4.03
N THR A 144 -22.91 4.67 -3.70
CA THR A 144 -21.98 5.51 -4.45
C THR A 144 -20.92 5.97 -3.47
N ILE A 145 -19.65 5.69 -3.76
CA ILE A 145 -18.55 6.13 -2.92
C ILE A 145 -17.64 7.07 -3.70
N LYS A 146 -16.99 7.99 -2.98
CA LYS A 146 -15.84 8.71 -3.53
C LYS A 146 -14.57 8.05 -3.02
N ILE A 147 -13.65 7.80 -3.91
CA ILE A 147 -12.31 7.27 -3.65
C ILE A 147 -11.33 8.38 -4.00
N ASN A 148 -10.56 8.84 -3.03
CA ASN A 148 -9.66 9.98 -3.21
C ASN A 148 -10.36 11.19 -3.86
N GLY A 149 -11.63 11.43 -3.48
CA GLY A 149 -12.47 12.51 -3.99
C GLY A 149 -13.15 12.24 -5.34
N ILE A 150 -12.91 11.11 -6.00
CA ILE A 150 -13.48 10.74 -7.30
C ILE A 150 -14.64 9.74 -7.09
N SER A 151 -15.81 10.04 -7.67
CA SER A 151 -16.99 9.18 -7.57
C SER A 151 -16.80 7.88 -8.37
N SER A 152 -17.09 6.73 -7.72
CA SER A 152 -17.11 5.42 -8.36
C SER A 152 -18.30 5.19 -9.29
N GLY A 153 -19.32 6.07 -9.25
CA GLY A 153 -20.64 5.76 -9.76
C GLY A 153 -21.39 4.79 -8.84
N ASN A 154 -22.60 4.42 -9.26
CA ASN A 154 -23.47 3.55 -8.46
C ASN A 154 -23.09 2.07 -8.65
N PHE A 155 -23.04 1.31 -7.55
CA PHE A 155 -22.83 -0.13 -7.54
C PHE A 155 -23.66 -0.79 -6.44
N THR A 156 -23.87 -2.10 -6.55
CA THR A 156 -24.53 -2.91 -5.53
C THR A 156 -23.52 -3.81 -4.83
N ILE A 157 -23.59 -3.90 -3.51
CA ILE A 157 -22.73 -4.76 -2.69
C ILE A 157 -23.53 -5.45 -1.59
N SER A 158 -23.17 -6.70 -1.30
CA SER A 158 -23.66 -7.47 -0.15
C SER A 158 -22.49 -8.21 0.52
N SER A 159 -22.78 -8.93 1.60
CA SER A 159 -21.77 -9.78 2.27
C SER A 159 -21.33 -11.01 1.45
N SER A 160 -21.97 -11.28 0.31
CA SER A 160 -21.68 -12.42 -0.55
C SER A 160 -21.49 -12.07 -2.03
N SER A 161 -21.66 -10.80 -2.42
CA SER A 161 -21.51 -10.35 -3.81
C SER A 161 -20.87 -8.97 -3.83
N VAL A 162 -19.67 -8.90 -4.42
CA VAL A 162 -18.81 -7.69 -4.44
C VAL A 162 -18.33 -7.31 -5.84
N GLU A 163 -18.65 -8.09 -6.86
CA GLU A 163 -18.12 -7.92 -8.24
C GLU A 163 -18.52 -6.59 -8.86
N ASP A 164 -19.73 -6.10 -8.53
CA ASP A 164 -20.20 -4.81 -9.02
C ASP A 164 -19.39 -3.65 -8.39
N ALA A 165 -19.11 -3.75 -7.10
CA ALA A 165 -18.23 -2.81 -6.41
C ALA A 165 -16.79 -2.83 -6.99
N VAL A 166 -16.22 -4.01 -7.23
CA VAL A 166 -14.91 -4.16 -7.85
C VAL A 166 -14.87 -3.48 -9.22
N ARG A 167 -15.89 -3.69 -10.04
CA ARG A 167 -16.00 -3.09 -11.37
C ARG A 167 -16.12 -1.56 -11.30
N ALA A 168 -16.95 -1.06 -10.39
CA ALA A 168 -17.12 0.39 -10.19
C ALA A 168 -15.84 1.08 -9.73
N ILE A 169 -15.11 0.49 -8.78
CA ILE A 169 -13.83 1.02 -8.29
C ILE A 169 -12.79 1.01 -9.42
N ASN A 170 -12.67 -0.09 -10.16
CA ASN A 170 -11.70 -0.21 -11.25
C ASN A 170 -12.01 0.72 -12.43
N SER A 171 -13.27 1.11 -12.64
CA SER A 171 -13.63 2.07 -13.69
C SER A 171 -13.01 3.46 -13.49
N VAL A 172 -12.68 3.81 -12.26
CA VAL A 172 -12.05 5.10 -11.88
C VAL A 172 -10.58 4.96 -11.43
N ALA A 173 -10.01 3.76 -11.54
CA ALA A 173 -8.63 3.49 -11.08
C ALA A 173 -7.59 4.42 -11.70
N GLY A 174 -7.73 4.76 -12.98
CA GLY A 174 -6.81 5.69 -13.67
C GLY A 174 -6.78 7.10 -13.08
N SER A 175 -7.83 7.53 -12.36
CA SER A 175 -7.93 8.85 -11.73
C SER A 175 -7.67 8.81 -10.21
N THR A 176 -7.93 7.66 -9.59
CA THR A 176 -7.80 7.49 -8.13
C THR A 176 -6.46 6.89 -7.69
N GLY A 177 -5.76 6.20 -8.59
CA GLY A 177 -4.59 5.38 -8.28
C GLY A 177 -4.95 4.02 -7.64
N VAL A 178 -6.23 3.80 -7.30
CA VAL A 178 -6.68 2.63 -6.53
C VAL A 178 -7.29 1.59 -7.46
N THR A 179 -6.78 0.37 -7.38
CA THR A 179 -7.35 -0.82 -8.04
C THR A 179 -8.07 -1.70 -7.03
N ALA A 180 -8.99 -2.54 -7.48
CA ALA A 180 -9.77 -3.43 -6.63
C ALA A 180 -9.82 -4.85 -7.18
N THR A 181 -9.83 -5.83 -6.26
CA THR A 181 -10.05 -7.25 -6.55
C THR A 181 -11.02 -7.84 -5.53
N SER A 182 -11.76 -8.87 -5.93
CA SER A 182 -12.58 -9.65 -4.99
C SER A 182 -11.70 -10.65 -4.24
N THR A 183 -11.97 -10.83 -2.95
CA THR A 183 -11.34 -11.83 -2.12
C THR A 183 -12.21 -13.08 -2.00
N SER A 184 -11.62 -14.22 -1.64
CA SER A 184 -12.34 -15.49 -1.48
C SER A 184 -13.39 -15.47 -0.37
N ASP A 185 -13.32 -14.54 0.57
CA ASP A 185 -14.26 -14.33 1.67
C ASP A 185 -15.34 -13.27 1.36
N GLY A 186 -15.49 -12.91 0.08
CA GLY A 186 -16.57 -12.04 -0.39
C GLY A 186 -16.39 -10.57 -0.03
N LYS A 187 -15.17 -10.09 0.00
CA LYS A 187 -14.83 -8.69 0.25
C LYS A 187 -14.08 -8.08 -0.92
N VAL A 188 -14.00 -6.77 -0.97
CA VAL A 188 -13.21 -6.02 -1.95
C VAL A 188 -11.87 -5.66 -1.35
N LEU A 189 -10.78 -6.14 -1.91
CA LEU A 189 -9.44 -5.67 -1.58
C LEU A 189 -9.06 -4.54 -2.53
N MET A 190 -8.87 -3.36 -1.99
CA MET A 190 -8.39 -2.17 -2.70
C MET A 190 -6.90 -2.02 -2.50
N PHE A 191 -6.21 -1.58 -3.54
CA PHE A 191 -4.77 -1.47 -3.57
C PHE A 191 -4.30 -0.19 -4.27
N ASP A 192 -3.42 0.54 -3.61
CA ASP A 192 -2.61 1.62 -4.18
C ASP A 192 -1.14 1.22 -4.14
N SER A 193 -0.50 1.13 -5.31
CA SER A 193 0.87 0.63 -5.48
C SER A 193 1.93 1.61 -5.02
N ASP A 194 1.58 2.88 -4.92
CA ASP A 194 2.51 3.96 -4.62
C ASP A 194 2.60 4.23 -3.11
N GLY A 195 1.60 3.76 -2.36
CA GLY A 195 1.52 4.00 -0.92
C GLY A 195 0.90 5.35 -0.56
N ASP A 196 0.13 5.94 -1.47
CA ASP A 196 -0.71 7.07 -1.14
C ASP A 196 -1.88 6.63 -0.25
N ASP A 197 -2.43 7.54 0.52
CA ASP A 197 -3.58 7.25 1.38
C ASP A 197 -4.82 6.95 0.52
N ILE A 198 -5.62 5.96 0.95
CA ILE A 198 -6.93 5.68 0.36
C ILE A 198 -8.00 6.33 1.24
N THR A 199 -8.71 7.31 0.69
CA THR A 199 -9.87 7.93 1.35
C THR A 199 -11.14 7.43 0.71
N ILE A 200 -12.12 7.09 1.55
CA ILE A 200 -13.46 6.66 1.12
C ILE A 200 -14.50 7.56 1.77
N GLU A 201 -15.40 8.08 0.95
CA GLU A 201 -16.61 8.78 1.39
C GLU A 201 -17.83 8.02 0.84
N ASN A 202 -18.79 7.71 1.70
CA ASN A 202 -20.03 7.07 1.31
C ASN A 202 -21.12 8.13 1.05
N ASP A 203 -21.45 8.37 -0.20
CA ASP A 203 -22.48 9.34 -0.61
C ASP A 203 -23.91 8.75 -0.63
N ALA A 204 -24.07 7.46 -0.28
CA ALA A 204 -25.36 6.78 -0.32
C ALA A 204 -25.95 6.56 1.08
N ALA A 205 -27.26 6.43 1.19
CA ALA A 205 -27.98 6.28 2.47
C ALA A 205 -27.78 4.93 3.21
N GLY A 206 -26.88 4.06 2.70
CA GLY A 206 -26.60 2.76 3.31
C GLY A 206 -25.76 2.85 4.58
N THR A 207 -25.92 1.91 5.49
CA THR A 207 -25.21 1.85 6.80
C THR A 207 -24.38 0.60 6.99
N SER A 208 -24.38 -0.31 6.00
CA SER A 208 -23.76 -1.63 6.12
C SER A 208 -22.31 -1.66 5.62
N LEU A 209 -21.82 -0.56 5.02
CA LEU A 209 -20.48 -0.49 4.45
C LEU A 209 -19.43 -0.39 5.55
N ARG A 210 -18.34 -1.13 5.39
CA ARG A 210 -17.20 -1.20 6.32
C ARG A 210 -15.89 -1.04 5.57
N LEU A 211 -15.01 -0.21 6.11
CA LEU A 211 -13.64 -0.01 5.64
C LEU A 211 -12.66 -0.55 6.68
N GLN A 212 -11.71 -1.37 6.25
CA GLN A 212 -10.70 -1.99 7.09
C GLN A 212 -9.32 -1.75 6.49
N LYS A 213 -8.35 -1.34 7.30
CA LYS A 213 -6.94 -1.32 6.89
C LYS A 213 -6.39 -2.74 6.84
N MET A 214 -5.59 -3.02 5.82
CA MET A 214 -4.80 -4.25 5.73
C MET A 214 -3.31 -3.94 6.01
N ASP A 215 -2.56 -4.98 6.33
CA ASP A 215 -1.12 -4.92 6.48
C ASP A 215 -0.40 -4.63 5.16
N TYR A 216 0.94 -4.51 5.21
CA TYR A 216 1.75 -4.29 4.01
C TYR A 216 1.52 -5.38 2.95
N SER A 217 1.25 -6.62 3.33
CA SER A 217 1.03 -7.74 2.38
C SER A 217 -0.40 -7.81 1.82
N GLY A 218 -1.34 -7.07 2.40
CA GLY A 218 -2.77 -7.14 2.04
C GLY A 218 -3.46 -8.42 2.55
N THR A 219 -2.83 -9.16 3.46
CA THR A 219 -3.38 -10.45 3.96
C THR A 219 -4.00 -10.33 5.34
N ASP A 220 -3.39 -9.58 6.24
CA ASP A 220 -3.84 -9.44 7.62
C ASP A 220 -4.50 -8.07 7.87
N THR A 221 -5.47 -8.05 8.76
CA THR A 221 -6.16 -6.81 9.14
C THR A 221 -5.38 -6.02 10.18
N VAL A 222 -5.36 -4.70 10.06
CA VAL A 222 -4.77 -3.78 11.02
C VAL A 222 -5.88 -2.99 11.71
N GLY A 223 -6.02 -3.17 13.02
CA GLY A 223 -7.09 -2.55 13.81
C GLY A 223 -8.47 -3.13 13.53
N THR A 224 -9.51 -2.35 13.76
CA THR A 224 -10.91 -2.73 13.56
C THR A 224 -11.51 -2.05 12.34
N ALA A 225 -12.47 -2.71 11.70
CA ALA A 225 -13.23 -2.14 10.59
C ALA A 225 -14.05 -0.92 11.06
N VAL A 226 -14.03 0.13 10.25
CA VAL A 226 -14.79 1.36 10.46
C VAL A 226 -16.09 1.30 9.67
N ALA A 227 -17.22 1.63 10.31
CA ALA A 227 -18.50 1.74 9.64
C ALA A 227 -18.60 3.08 8.88
N LEU A 228 -18.97 3.03 7.62
CA LEU A 228 -19.25 4.20 6.79
C LEU A 228 -20.75 4.36 6.64
N ALA A 229 -21.36 5.20 7.48
CA ALA A 229 -22.79 5.40 7.55
C ALA A 229 -23.12 6.88 7.39
N THR A 230 -23.99 7.22 6.45
CA THR A 230 -24.42 8.62 6.22
C THR A 230 -25.30 9.16 7.37
N THR A 231 -25.86 8.26 8.17
CA THR A 231 -26.68 8.65 9.34
C THR A 231 -25.75 9.02 10.50
N GLY A 232 -25.69 10.30 10.84
CA GLY A 232 -24.88 10.80 11.97
C GLY A 232 -23.52 11.42 11.58
N GLY A 233 -23.27 11.59 10.28
CA GLY A 233 -22.03 12.26 9.80
C GLY A 233 -20.77 11.43 10.02
N THR A 234 -20.87 10.12 9.75
CA THR A 234 -19.76 9.15 9.86
C THR A 234 -19.59 8.37 8.56
N ASP A 235 -19.58 9.08 7.46
CA ASP A 235 -19.61 8.55 6.10
C ASP A 235 -18.25 8.49 5.42
N ALA A 236 -17.24 9.11 6.00
CA ALA A 236 -15.89 9.16 5.43
C ALA A 236 -14.83 8.55 6.34
N SER A 237 -13.82 7.92 5.76
CA SER A 237 -12.66 7.40 6.48
C SER A 237 -11.42 7.39 5.58
N ARG A 238 -10.24 7.26 6.20
CA ARG A 238 -8.93 7.19 5.55
C ARG A 238 -8.19 5.95 6.00
N VAL A 239 -7.52 5.33 5.06
CA VAL A 239 -6.53 4.27 5.27
C VAL A 239 -5.18 4.81 4.83
N SER A 240 -4.23 4.91 5.74
CA SER A 240 -2.84 5.29 5.43
C SER A 240 -2.07 4.12 4.85
N GLY A 241 -1.02 4.39 4.09
CA GLY A 241 -0.14 3.37 3.54
C GLY A 241 0.69 2.64 4.61
N ALA A 242 1.26 1.52 4.20
CA ALA A 242 2.25 0.76 4.95
C ALA A 242 3.62 0.86 4.27
N ILE A 243 4.70 0.75 5.06
CA ILE A 243 6.08 0.90 4.60
C ILE A 243 6.82 -0.39 4.88
N LYS A 244 7.64 -0.82 3.92
CA LYS A 244 8.63 -1.87 4.10
C LYS A 244 10.02 -1.30 3.82
N ALA A 245 10.87 -1.26 4.84
CA ALA A 245 12.27 -0.90 4.72
C ALA A 245 13.15 -2.15 4.68
N VAL A 246 14.21 -2.10 3.91
CA VAL A 246 15.15 -3.21 3.72
C VAL A 246 16.61 -2.72 3.71
N SER A 247 17.51 -3.56 4.22
CA SER A 247 18.95 -3.33 4.19
C SER A 247 19.71 -4.65 4.16
N SER A 248 20.94 -4.65 3.66
CA SER A 248 21.83 -5.84 3.69
C SER A 248 22.27 -6.24 5.10
N ASP A 249 22.25 -5.31 6.03
CA ASP A 249 22.71 -5.48 7.41
C ASP A 249 21.68 -4.94 8.40
N PRO A 250 21.80 -5.22 9.70
CA PRO A 250 20.88 -4.70 10.70
C PRO A 250 20.77 -3.18 10.66
N PHE A 251 19.57 -2.67 10.79
CA PHE A 251 19.27 -1.25 10.82
C PHE A 251 18.15 -0.94 11.82
N THR A 252 18.02 0.33 12.18
CA THR A 252 16.90 0.82 12.98
C THR A 252 16.30 2.07 12.35
N ILE A 253 14.99 2.20 12.47
CA ILE A 253 14.23 3.41 12.12
C ILE A 253 13.50 3.83 13.37
N THR A 254 13.75 5.06 13.83
CA THR A 254 13.08 5.63 15.00
C THR A 254 12.46 6.97 14.61
N GLN A 255 11.24 7.18 15.04
CA GLN A 255 10.54 8.45 14.85
C GLN A 255 10.55 9.21 16.18
N ALA A 256 10.98 10.47 16.15
CA ALA A 256 10.88 11.39 17.26
C ALA A 256 9.54 12.13 17.16
N GLY A 257 8.56 11.75 17.96
CA GLY A 257 7.24 12.37 17.99
C GLY A 257 6.34 11.73 19.04
N THR A 258 5.27 12.40 19.38
CA THR A 258 4.31 11.96 20.39
C THR A 258 3.20 11.05 19.86
N ASP A 259 3.15 10.81 18.55
CA ASP A 259 2.17 9.93 17.94
C ASP A 259 2.59 8.47 18.04
N ALA A 260 2.14 7.85 19.13
CA ALA A 260 2.35 6.42 19.44
C ALA A 260 1.72 5.44 18.42
N GLY A 261 1.18 5.94 17.30
CA GLY A 261 0.52 5.14 16.26
C GLY A 261 1.41 4.72 15.10
N ASN A 262 2.60 5.32 14.95
CA ASN A 262 3.50 5.02 13.82
C ASN A 262 4.88 4.57 14.29
N THR A 263 5.01 4.10 15.52
CA THR A 263 6.24 3.45 15.97
C THR A 263 6.37 2.12 15.26
N ALA A 264 7.39 2.11 14.51
CA ALA A 264 8.01 0.98 13.91
C ALA A 264 8.39 -0.09 14.94
#